data_4eb2a96c95f0d1dc50c1fad5e4dbee9c
#
_entry.id   4eb2a96c95f0d1dc50c1fad5e4dbee9c
#
_cell.length_a   1.000
_cell.length_b   1.000
_cell.length_c   1.000
_cell.angle_alpha   90.00
_cell.angle_beta   90.00
_cell.angle_gamma   90.00
#
_symmetry.space_group_name_H-M   'P 1'
#
loop_
_entity.id
_entity.type
_entity.pdbx_description
1 polymer ?
#
loop_
_entity_poly.entity_id
_entity_poly.type
_entity_poly.pdbx_seq_one_letter_code
_entity_poly.pdbx_strand_id
1 'polypeptide(L)'
;MLPLTMSRRRLLAASVGSLALSATPPLSAADEQAFPADFVWGASTSAYQVEGAVDVDSRGKSIWDIFSHTPGLVKNGDTGDVACDHYHRWRDDIGLLSQGGFGAYRFSTAWPRILPAGSEAVEPRGLDFYDRLVDDLVARGIAPWLCLYHWDLPQALQDQGGWIKRDIADKFADYARVVAKRLGDRVKHWAMFNEPSIHAIFGHGIGEHAPGLSGMPNMLAAIHHQNLAQGRAMQALRAERAGLQLGTIVNVQPARPSSDRAEDHRAAERFDCFWSRSCLDPLLKGSYPEPVVQDFAAVIADGDLATMHQPVDYIGLNYYAPMWIADAPQSLFGAWFGAVPQGTPLTAMGWPVDAGGLTEALIDLRNRYGDQPIYVTENGACYDEMITVDGAVQDEQRVAYLRDHIAAARQALAAGVKLRGYFVWSLLDNFEWREGYSRRFGVVHVDFTTLKRTPKSSFAYLASQTQHG
;
A
#
# COMPACT_ATOMS: atom_id res chain seq x y z
N MET A 1 9.40 52.81 20.22
CA MET A 1 8.62 54.02 20.09
C MET A 1 7.37 53.70 19.34
N LEU A 2 6.26 53.75 20.10
CA LEU A 2 4.88 54.00 19.84
C LEU A 2 4.11 53.33 18.68
N PRO A 3 2.93 52.85 18.98
CA PRO A 3 2.02 52.11 18.10
C PRO A 3 1.00 53.06 17.45
N LEU A 4 0.43 52.59 16.35
CA LEU A 4 -0.79 53.23 15.83
C LEU A 4 -1.91 52.18 15.67
N THR A 5 -2.81 52.26 16.64
CA THR A 5 -4.19 51.77 16.59
C THR A 5 -4.98 52.47 15.50
N MET A 6 -5.72 51.71 14.70
CA MET A 6 -6.88 52.27 13.99
C MET A 6 -8.12 51.39 14.15
N SER A 7 -9.17 52.07 14.53
CA SER A 7 -10.43 51.65 15.10
C SER A 7 -11.36 50.92 14.12
N ARG A 8 -12.18 50.04 14.74
CA ARG A 8 -13.44 49.51 14.17
C ARG A 8 -14.43 50.65 13.85
N ARG A 9 -14.95 50.63 12.63
CA ARG A 9 -16.31 50.96 12.20
C ARG A 9 -16.34 51.44 10.76
N ARG A 10 -16.95 50.62 9.88
CA ARG A 10 -17.88 51.05 8.83
C ARG A 10 -18.45 49.84 8.09
N LEU A 11 -19.68 49.65 8.37
CA LEU A 11 -20.86 49.52 7.50
C LEU A 11 -20.98 48.22 6.66
N LEU A 12 -22.02 47.51 7.08
CA LEU A 12 -22.80 46.57 6.28
C LEU A 12 -23.23 47.18 4.96
N ALA A 13 -22.91 46.51 3.86
CA ALA A 13 -23.71 46.56 2.65
C ALA A 13 -24.11 45.13 2.34
N ALA A 14 -25.40 44.84 2.48
CA ALA A 14 -26.00 43.58 2.14
C ALA A 14 -26.00 43.44 0.61
N SER A 15 -25.21 42.49 0.09
CA SER A 15 -25.41 41.93 -1.25
C SER A 15 -26.01 40.54 -1.08
N VAL A 16 -27.29 40.45 -1.40
CA VAL A 16 -27.99 39.16 -1.60
C VAL A 16 -27.35 38.51 -2.84
N GLY A 17 -26.34 37.67 -2.63
CA GLY A 17 -25.82 36.80 -3.64
C GLY A 17 -26.72 35.57 -3.72
N SER A 18 -27.42 35.43 -4.83
CA SER A 18 -28.15 34.23 -5.19
C SER A 18 -27.24 33.03 -5.07
N LEU A 19 -27.51 32.11 -4.12
CA LEU A 19 -26.93 30.77 -4.11
C LEU A 19 -27.45 30.08 -5.38
N ALA A 20 -26.62 30.04 -6.42
CA ALA A 20 -26.80 29.12 -7.51
C ALA A 20 -26.54 27.72 -6.91
N LEU A 21 -27.62 26.95 -6.70
CA LEU A 21 -27.49 25.49 -6.55
C LEU A 21 -26.75 25.01 -7.81
N SER A 22 -25.48 24.62 -7.63
CA SER A 22 -24.74 23.89 -8.65
C SER A 22 -25.49 22.58 -8.86
N ALA A 23 -26.27 22.48 -9.95
CA ALA A 23 -26.81 21.22 -10.40
C ALA A 23 -25.61 20.28 -10.64
N THR A 24 -25.55 19.19 -9.91
CA THR A 24 -24.64 18.07 -10.22
C THR A 24 -24.82 17.74 -11.71
N PRO A 25 -23.75 17.67 -12.50
CA PRO A 25 -23.87 17.25 -13.89
C PRO A 25 -24.51 15.84 -13.92
N PRO A 26 -25.32 15.52 -14.94
CA PRO A 26 -25.90 14.19 -15.07
C PRO A 26 -24.74 13.16 -15.12
N LEU A 27 -24.90 12.02 -14.41
CA LEU A 27 -24.00 10.86 -14.46
C LEU A 27 -23.66 10.57 -15.93
N SER A 28 -22.37 10.43 -16.23
CA SER A 28 -21.94 10.05 -17.58
C SER A 28 -22.28 8.57 -17.84
N ALA A 29 -22.34 8.14 -19.09
CA ALA A 29 -22.54 6.73 -19.44
C ALA A 29 -21.45 5.80 -18.82
N ALA A 30 -20.29 6.36 -18.44
CA ALA A 30 -19.23 5.65 -17.73
C ALA A 30 -19.59 5.38 -16.26
N ASP A 31 -20.48 6.18 -15.66
CA ASP A 31 -20.95 5.98 -14.28
C ASP A 31 -22.01 4.88 -14.20
N GLU A 32 -22.61 4.48 -15.34
CA GLU A 32 -23.61 3.43 -15.43
C GLU A 32 -23.00 2.03 -15.69
N GLN A 33 -21.70 1.94 -16.02
CA GLN A 33 -21.08 0.65 -16.25
C GLN A 33 -20.99 -0.16 -14.95
N ALA A 34 -21.69 -1.28 -14.89
CA ALA A 34 -21.59 -2.23 -13.78
C ALA A 34 -20.22 -2.91 -13.78
N PHE A 35 -19.71 -3.23 -12.60
CA PHE A 35 -18.56 -4.11 -12.48
C PHE A 35 -18.89 -5.50 -12.99
N PRO A 36 -17.92 -6.26 -13.57
CA PRO A 36 -18.14 -7.65 -13.94
C PRO A 36 -18.63 -8.49 -12.76
N ALA A 37 -19.46 -9.51 -13.02
CA ALA A 37 -19.99 -10.38 -11.97
C ALA A 37 -18.88 -11.16 -11.20
N ASP A 38 -17.70 -11.32 -11.81
CA ASP A 38 -16.50 -11.92 -11.19
C ASP A 38 -15.55 -10.88 -10.58
N PHE A 39 -16.01 -9.64 -10.41
CA PHE A 39 -15.20 -8.57 -9.82
C PHE A 39 -14.95 -8.82 -8.34
N VAL A 40 -13.70 -8.75 -7.93
CA VAL A 40 -13.28 -9.07 -6.55
C VAL A 40 -13.37 -7.83 -5.68
N TRP A 41 -14.27 -7.85 -4.71
CA TRP A 41 -14.33 -6.87 -3.62
C TRP A 41 -13.58 -7.40 -2.42
N GLY A 42 -12.58 -6.65 -1.93
CA GLY A 42 -11.73 -7.08 -0.84
C GLY A 42 -11.38 -5.98 0.15
N ALA A 43 -10.76 -6.38 1.24
CA ALA A 43 -10.10 -5.49 2.18
C ALA A 43 -8.66 -5.94 2.42
N SER A 44 -7.78 -5.00 2.76
CA SER A 44 -6.36 -5.24 2.95
C SER A 44 -5.91 -4.92 4.37
N THR A 45 -4.88 -5.64 4.85
CA THR A 45 -4.08 -5.33 6.04
C THR A 45 -2.64 -5.77 5.81
N SER A 46 -1.74 -5.43 6.74
CA SER A 46 -0.38 -5.99 6.77
C SER A 46 -0.01 -6.50 8.15
N ALA A 47 0.87 -7.48 8.21
CA ALA A 47 1.22 -8.22 9.43
C ALA A 47 1.68 -7.30 10.56
N TYR A 48 2.73 -6.49 10.36
CA TYR A 48 3.25 -5.63 11.41
C TYR A 48 2.23 -4.60 11.91
N GLN A 49 1.37 -4.10 11.01
CA GLN A 49 0.40 -3.05 11.32
C GLN A 49 -0.79 -3.54 12.15
N VAL A 50 -1.14 -4.84 12.08
CA VAL A 50 -2.35 -5.35 12.77
C VAL A 50 -2.10 -6.47 13.76
N GLU A 51 -1.06 -7.32 13.58
CA GLU A 51 -0.92 -8.57 14.34
C GLU A 51 -0.64 -8.36 15.82
N GLY A 52 0.32 -7.52 16.15
CA GLY A 52 0.88 -7.47 17.50
C GLY A 52 1.58 -8.78 17.88
N ALA A 53 1.47 -9.18 19.14
CA ALA A 53 2.02 -10.43 19.65
C ALA A 53 3.51 -10.63 19.31
N VAL A 54 4.30 -9.56 19.47
CA VAL A 54 5.70 -9.51 18.98
C VAL A 54 6.64 -10.44 19.73
N ASP A 55 6.31 -10.86 20.96
CA ASP A 55 7.09 -11.77 21.78
C ASP A 55 6.43 -13.16 21.92
N VAL A 56 5.39 -13.45 21.11
CA VAL A 56 4.64 -14.72 21.18
C VAL A 56 5.21 -15.72 20.18
N ASP A 57 5.22 -17.00 20.56
CA ASP A 57 5.61 -18.15 19.74
C ASP A 57 7.00 -18.00 19.10
N SER A 58 7.95 -17.50 19.90
CA SER A 58 9.35 -17.31 19.46
C SER A 58 9.53 -16.45 18.21
N ARG A 59 8.58 -15.55 17.91
CA ARG A 59 8.73 -14.60 16.81
C ARG A 59 10.03 -13.80 16.97
N GLY A 60 10.83 -13.76 15.91
CA GLY A 60 12.02 -12.90 15.85
C GLY A 60 11.64 -11.43 15.75
N LYS A 61 12.57 -10.55 16.14
CA LYS A 61 12.37 -9.11 15.93
C LYS A 61 12.45 -8.77 14.44
N SER A 62 11.62 -7.84 13.99
CA SER A 62 11.70 -7.20 12.68
C SER A 62 12.45 -5.87 12.77
N ILE A 63 12.80 -5.30 11.61
CA ILE A 63 13.35 -3.95 11.53
C ILE A 63 12.39 -2.90 12.10
N TRP A 64 11.08 -3.11 12.01
CA TRP A 64 10.08 -2.21 12.57
C TRP A 64 9.97 -2.32 14.10
N ASP A 65 10.22 -3.49 14.69
CA ASP A 65 10.31 -3.60 16.16
C ASP A 65 11.45 -2.73 16.69
N ILE A 66 12.62 -2.75 16.04
CA ILE A 66 13.75 -1.92 16.44
C ILE A 66 13.48 -0.44 16.17
N PHE A 67 12.95 -0.11 14.99
CA PHE A 67 12.70 1.27 14.59
C PHE A 67 11.67 1.95 15.49
N SER A 68 10.54 1.29 15.80
CA SER A 68 9.47 1.87 16.60
C SER A 68 9.86 2.05 18.07
N HIS A 69 10.79 1.24 18.59
CA HIS A 69 11.34 1.40 19.93
C HIS A 69 12.49 2.42 20.00
N THR A 70 12.95 2.94 18.87
CA THR A 70 13.97 3.99 18.85
C THR A 70 13.31 5.35 19.11
N PRO A 71 13.71 6.08 20.18
CA PRO A 71 13.05 7.32 20.56
C PRO A 71 13.03 8.35 19.44
N GLY A 72 11.87 8.94 19.18
CA GLY A 72 11.67 10.02 18.21
C GLY A 72 11.47 9.58 16.75
N LEU A 73 11.57 8.28 16.42
CA LEU A 73 11.36 7.81 15.06
C LEU A 73 9.88 7.55 14.72
N VAL A 74 9.08 7.19 15.70
CA VAL A 74 7.63 7.04 15.55
C VAL A 74 6.92 8.07 16.44
N LYS A 75 5.87 8.64 15.90
CA LYS A 75 5.06 9.64 16.58
C LYS A 75 4.47 9.09 17.89
N ASN A 76 4.46 9.91 18.93
CA ASN A 76 4.04 9.57 20.29
C ASN A 76 4.84 8.42 20.95
N GLY A 77 5.86 7.86 20.30
CA GLY A 77 6.55 6.65 20.76
C GLY A 77 5.69 5.39 20.63
N ASP A 78 4.72 5.41 19.71
CA ASP A 78 3.85 4.26 19.44
C ASP A 78 4.67 3.09 18.87
N THR A 79 4.29 1.85 19.21
CA THR A 79 4.92 0.62 18.73
C THR A 79 3.90 -0.35 18.16
N GLY A 80 4.35 -1.31 17.35
CA GLY A 80 3.50 -2.38 16.83
C GLY A 80 3.29 -3.56 17.79
N ASP A 81 3.70 -3.46 19.06
CA ASP A 81 3.75 -4.59 19.99
C ASP A 81 2.40 -5.26 20.23
N VAL A 82 1.35 -4.45 20.29
CA VAL A 82 -0.04 -4.90 20.41
C VAL A 82 -0.79 -4.68 19.11
N ALA A 83 -0.54 -3.57 18.43
CA ALA A 83 -1.24 -3.16 17.22
C ALA A 83 -2.77 -3.27 17.37
N CYS A 84 -3.42 -4.07 16.52
CA CYS A 84 -4.84 -4.41 16.66
C CYS A 84 -5.06 -5.73 17.41
N ASP A 85 -4.01 -6.38 17.89
CA ASP A 85 -4.07 -7.73 18.47
C ASP A 85 -4.75 -8.75 17.53
N HIS A 86 -4.55 -8.59 16.22
CA HIS A 86 -5.11 -9.49 15.22
C HIS A 86 -4.64 -10.93 15.42
N TYR A 87 -3.42 -11.14 15.92
CA TYR A 87 -2.89 -12.46 16.23
C TYR A 87 -3.81 -13.30 17.13
N HIS A 88 -4.49 -12.67 18.10
CA HIS A 88 -5.43 -13.34 19.01
C HIS A 88 -6.89 -13.19 18.54
N ARG A 89 -7.22 -12.11 17.81
CA ARG A 89 -8.59 -11.71 17.44
C ARG A 89 -8.95 -11.92 15.98
N TRP A 90 -8.13 -12.62 15.23
CA TRP A 90 -8.31 -12.81 13.79
C TRP A 90 -9.68 -13.38 13.39
N ARG A 91 -10.30 -14.22 14.28
CA ARG A 91 -11.65 -14.76 14.00
C ARG A 91 -12.72 -13.69 14.00
N ASP A 92 -12.62 -12.71 14.90
CA ASP A 92 -13.53 -11.58 14.97
C ASP A 92 -13.34 -10.69 13.73
N ASP A 93 -12.07 -10.46 13.34
CA ASP A 93 -11.72 -9.65 12.17
C ASP A 93 -12.17 -10.31 10.86
N ILE A 94 -12.04 -11.63 10.70
CA ILE A 94 -12.62 -12.37 9.57
C ILE A 94 -14.15 -12.33 9.62
N GLY A 95 -14.75 -12.35 10.80
CA GLY A 95 -16.20 -12.15 10.98
C GLY A 95 -16.69 -10.84 10.38
N LEU A 96 -15.91 -9.77 10.52
CA LEU A 96 -16.21 -8.47 9.91
C LEU A 96 -16.14 -8.52 8.38
N LEU A 97 -15.16 -9.25 7.80
CA LEU A 97 -15.11 -9.45 6.35
C LEU A 97 -16.39 -10.14 5.83
N SER A 98 -16.84 -11.17 6.52
CA SER A 98 -18.10 -11.86 6.18
C SER A 98 -19.31 -10.93 6.31
N GLN A 99 -19.36 -10.13 7.38
CA GLN A 99 -20.43 -9.15 7.62
C GLN A 99 -20.49 -8.09 6.50
N GLY A 100 -19.32 -7.65 6.02
CA GLY A 100 -19.21 -6.68 4.92
C GLY A 100 -19.42 -7.29 3.53
N GLY A 101 -19.60 -8.61 3.41
CA GLY A 101 -19.75 -9.29 2.13
C GLY A 101 -18.48 -9.27 1.27
N PHE A 102 -17.30 -9.06 1.88
CA PHE A 102 -16.05 -9.08 1.14
C PHE A 102 -15.70 -10.48 0.64
N GLY A 103 -15.49 -10.61 -0.67
CA GLY A 103 -15.12 -11.87 -1.32
C GLY A 103 -13.64 -12.24 -1.21
N ALA A 104 -12.79 -11.30 -0.77
CA ALA A 104 -11.36 -11.53 -0.63
C ALA A 104 -10.77 -10.75 0.55
N TYR A 105 -9.72 -11.32 1.14
CA TYR A 105 -8.89 -10.67 2.16
C TYR A 105 -7.43 -10.71 1.76
N ARG A 106 -6.84 -9.53 1.59
CA ARG A 106 -5.41 -9.39 1.35
C ARG A 106 -4.70 -9.13 2.68
N PHE A 107 -3.76 -10.00 3.00
CA PHE A 107 -2.92 -9.91 4.20
C PHE A 107 -1.47 -10.22 3.86
N SER A 108 -0.53 -9.82 4.70
CA SER A 108 0.85 -10.24 4.57
C SER A 108 1.23 -11.27 5.64
N THR A 109 2.26 -12.05 5.37
CA THR A 109 2.87 -12.92 6.38
C THR A 109 4.10 -12.23 6.98
N ALA A 110 4.24 -12.28 8.31
CA ALA A 110 5.42 -11.77 9.01
C ALA A 110 6.59 -12.77 8.85
N TRP A 111 7.60 -12.40 8.06
CA TRP A 111 8.79 -13.22 7.89
C TRP A 111 9.44 -13.61 9.23
N PRO A 112 9.64 -12.68 10.20
CA PRO A 112 10.24 -13.03 11.49
C PRO A 112 9.35 -13.94 12.37
N ARG A 113 8.06 -14.09 12.08
CA ARG A 113 7.19 -15.04 12.77
C ARG A 113 7.38 -16.46 12.27
N ILE A 114 7.72 -16.61 11.00
CA ILE A 114 7.89 -17.92 10.32
C ILE A 114 9.33 -18.39 10.38
N LEU A 115 10.28 -17.49 10.16
CA LEU A 115 11.72 -17.71 10.24
C LEU A 115 12.34 -16.67 11.19
N PRO A 116 12.37 -16.92 12.51
CA PRO A 116 12.79 -15.91 13.49
C PRO A 116 14.19 -15.35 13.28
N ALA A 117 15.13 -16.17 12.82
CA ALA A 117 16.48 -15.76 12.42
C ALA A 117 16.57 -15.31 10.95
N GLY A 118 15.45 -15.31 10.23
CA GLY A 118 15.36 -14.94 8.81
C GLY A 118 15.70 -16.08 7.83
N SER A 119 16.32 -17.13 8.28
CA SER A 119 16.68 -18.32 7.49
C SER A 119 16.76 -19.57 8.38
N GLU A 120 16.89 -20.74 7.75
CA GLU A 120 17.12 -22.06 8.36
C GLU A 120 15.94 -22.60 9.19
N ALA A 121 15.83 -22.26 10.47
CA ALA A 121 14.86 -22.85 11.37
C ALA A 121 13.45 -22.25 11.20
N VAL A 122 12.50 -23.07 10.78
CA VAL A 122 11.08 -22.69 10.71
C VAL A 122 10.48 -22.76 12.10
N GLU A 123 9.76 -21.70 12.51
CA GLU A 123 8.91 -21.72 13.68
C GLU A 123 7.51 -22.24 13.31
N PRO A 124 7.19 -23.48 13.67
CA PRO A 124 5.95 -24.11 13.20
C PRO A 124 4.69 -23.40 13.72
N ARG A 125 4.72 -22.80 14.93
CA ARG A 125 3.57 -22.08 15.50
C ARG A 125 3.25 -20.81 14.72
N GLY A 126 4.29 -20.16 14.14
CA GLY A 126 4.13 -19.02 13.24
C GLY A 126 3.40 -19.42 11.96
N LEU A 127 3.75 -20.55 11.35
CA LEU A 127 3.02 -21.10 10.21
C LEU A 127 1.60 -21.56 10.58
N ASP A 128 1.42 -22.18 11.75
CA ASP A 128 0.11 -22.63 12.23
C ASP A 128 -0.87 -21.50 12.44
N PHE A 129 -0.40 -20.28 12.78
CA PHE A 129 -1.24 -19.09 12.83
C PHE A 129 -1.85 -18.78 11.45
N TYR A 130 -1.02 -18.67 10.42
CA TYR A 130 -1.50 -18.38 9.06
C TYR A 130 -2.30 -19.54 8.47
N ASP A 131 -1.99 -20.77 8.83
CA ASP A 131 -2.73 -21.95 8.42
C ASP A 131 -4.19 -21.88 8.90
N ARG A 132 -4.39 -21.60 10.21
CA ARG A 132 -5.74 -21.41 10.80
C ARG A 132 -6.47 -20.20 10.21
N LEU A 133 -5.77 -19.10 9.93
CA LEU A 133 -6.32 -17.91 9.30
C LEU A 133 -6.87 -18.25 7.90
N VAL A 134 -6.05 -18.94 7.09
CA VAL A 134 -6.41 -19.35 5.72
C VAL A 134 -7.56 -20.34 5.72
N ASP A 135 -7.57 -21.31 6.65
CA ASP A 135 -8.67 -22.29 6.78
C ASP A 135 -10.02 -21.61 7.05
N ASP A 136 -10.06 -20.64 7.97
CA ASP A 136 -11.32 -19.95 8.30
C ASP A 136 -11.79 -19.04 7.15
N LEU A 137 -10.86 -18.36 6.45
CA LEU A 137 -11.19 -17.59 5.25
C LEU A 137 -11.85 -18.47 4.19
N VAL A 138 -11.20 -19.60 3.86
CA VAL A 138 -11.72 -20.55 2.86
C VAL A 138 -13.05 -21.15 3.30
N ALA A 139 -13.20 -21.52 4.57
CA ALA A 139 -14.44 -22.06 5.12
C ALA A 139 -15.61 -21.06 5.02
N ARG A 140 -15.33 -19.75 5.02
CA ARG A 140 -16.33 -18.68 4.85
C ARG A 140 -16.50 -18.24 3.39
N GLY A 141 -15.80 -18.86 2.45
CA GLY A 141 -15.85 -18.48 1.03
C GLY A 141 -15.12 -17.17 0.71
N ILE A 142 -14.22 -16.72 1.60
CA ILE A 142 -13.39 -15.53 1.39
C ILE A 142 -12.06 -15.96 0.79
N ALA A 143 -11.71 -15.46 -0.39
CA ALA A 143 -10.45 -15.80 -1.05
C ALA A 143 -9.25 -15.18 -0.33
N PRO A 144 -8.26 -15.97 0.14
CA PRO A 144 -7.04 -15.44 0.71
C PRO A 144 -6.11 -14.91 -0.39
N TRP A 145 -5.64 -13.67 -0.23
CA TRP A 145 -4.64 -13.01 -1.07
C TRP A 145 -3.41 -12.71 -0.21
N LEU A 146 -2.32 -13.40 -0.48
CA LEU A 146 -1.14 -13.36 0.37
C LEU A 146 -0.06 -12.46 -0.22
N CYS A 147 0.45 -11.53 0.58
CA CYS A 147 1.67 -10.78 0.31
C CYS A 147 2.80 -11.35 1.18
N LEU A 148 3.90 -11.77 0.54
CA LEU A 148 5.03 -12.37 1.26
C LEU A 148 5.83 -11.35 2.06
N TYR A 149 5.93 -10.10 1.59
CA TYR A 149 6.73 -9.08 2.24
C TYR A 149 6.02 -7.73 2.25
N HIS A 150 5.75 -7.24 3.47
CA HIS A 150 5.19 -5.92 3.71
C HIS A 150 6.01 -5.19 4.79
N TRP A 151 7.32 -5.06 4.50
CA TRP A 151 8.31 -4.20 5.12
C TRP A 151 8.91 -4.70 6.45
N ASP A 152 8.53 -5.85 6.94
CA ASP A 152 8.91 -6.40 8.24
C ASP A 152 10.06 -7.43 8.15
N LEU A 153 11.19 -7.01 7.55
CA LEU A 153 12.40 -7.83 7.46
C LEU A 153 12.86 -8.29 8.85
N PRO A 154 13.20 -9.57 9.04
CA PRO A 154 13.85 -10.03 10.26
C PRO A 154 15.10 -9.20 10.60
N GLN A 155 15.19 -8.69 11.83
CA GLN A 155 16.34 -7.88 12.26
C GLN A 155 17.66 -8.66 12.12
N ALA A 156 17.63 -9.96 12.36
CA ALA A 156 18.82 -10.82 12.18
C ALA A 156 19.37 -10.82 10.74
N LEU A 157 18.52 -10.58 9.73
CA LEU A 157 18.97 -10.39 8.35
C LEU A 157 19.46 -8.95 8.14
N GLN A 158 18.82 -7.97 8.75
CA GLN A 158 19.26 -6.58 8.69
C GLN A 158 20.66 -6.40 9.32
N ASP A 159 20.96 -7.09 10.42
CA ASP A 159 22.26 -7.09 11.06
C ASP A 159 23.38 -7.63 10.15
N GLN A 160 23.01 -8.44 9.15
CA GLN A 160 23.89 -8.95 8.09
C GLN A 160 23.93 -8.02 6.86
N GLY A 161 23.19 -6.92 6.88
CA GLY A 161 23.10 -5.92 5.82
C GLY A 161 21.75 -5.86 5.09
N GLY A 162 20.84 -6.79 5.32
CA GLY A 162 19.48 -6.75 4.78
C GLY A 162 19.40 -6.55 3.27
N TRP A 163 18.49 -5.69 2.81
CA TRP A 163 18.25 -5.45 1.38
C TRP A 163 19.40 -4.80 0.63
N ILE A 164 20.44 -4.27 1.31
CA ILE A 164 21.64 -3.78 0.62
C ILE A 164 22.64 -4.89 0.28
N LYS A 165 22.38 -6.13 0.68
CA LYS A 165 23.18 -7.31 0.36
C LYS A 165 22.45 -8.23 -0.61
N ARG A 166 23.19 -8.71 -1.60
CA ARG A 166 22.63 -9.50 -2.70
C ARG A 166 22.07 -10.87 -2.26
N ASP A 167 22.68 -11.49 -1.26
CA ASP A 167 22.29 -12.82 -0.77
C ASP A 167 20.90 -12.85 -0.12
N ILE A 168 20.35 -11.70 0.24
CA ILE A 168 18.97 -11.57 0.74
C ILE A 168 17.95 -12.11 -0.28
N ALA A 169 18.27 -12.03 -1.58
CA ALA A 169 17.36 -12.50 -2.62
C ALA A 169 17.17 -14.03 -2.59
N ASP A 170 18.21 -14.80 -2.24
CA ASP A 170 18.10 -16.25 -2.05
C ASP A 170 17.32 -16.58 -0.78
N LYS A 171 17.61 -15.88 0.32
CA LYS A 171 16.91 -16.06 1.60
C LYS A 171 15.41 -15.77 1.47
N PHE A 172 15.05 -14.75 0.68
CA PHE A 172 13.64 -14.45 0.40
C PHE A 172 12.96 -15.54 -0.43
N ALA A 173 13.65 -16.09 -1.43
CA ALA A 173 13.11 -17.19 -2.22
C ALA A 173 12.92 -18.48 -1.38
N ASP A 174 13.82 -18.74 -0.42
CA ASP A 174 13.67 -19.85 0.52
C ASP A 174 12.50 -19.64 1.48
N TYR A 175 12.33 -18.43 2.01
CA TYR A 175 11.15 -18.04 2.80
C TYR A 175 9.87 -18.24 2.00
N ALA A 176 9.81 -17.73 0.77
CA ALA A 176 8.65 -17.89 -0.11
C ALA A 176 8.29 -19.37 -0.30
N ARG A 177 9.29 -20.23 -0.50
CA ARG A 177 9.11 -21.70 -0.64
C ARG A 177 8.53 -22.33 0.63
N VAL A 178 9.02 -21.93 1.81
CA VAL A 178 8.50 -22.40 3.11
C VAL A 178 7.01 -22.09 3.25
N VAL A 179 6.62 -20.84 2.96
CA VAL A 179 5.22 -20.42 3.04
C VAL A 179 4.35 -21.15 2.00
N ALA A 180 4.84 -21.28 0.75
CA ALA A 180 4.09 -21.94 -0.32
C ALA A 180 3.88 -23.44 -0.07
N LYS A 181 4.82 -24.14 0.55
CA LYS A 181 4.65 -25.54 0.95
C LYS A 181 3.50 -25.74 1.93
N ARG A 182 3.29 -24.78 2.84
CA ARG A 182 2.24 -24.88 3.85
C ARG A 182 0.87 -24.39 3.36
N LEU A 183 0.84 -23.27 2.63
CA LEU A 183 -0.41 -22.53 2.32
C LEU A 183 -0.83 -22.64 0.85
N GLY A 184 0.06 -23.06 -0.05
CA GLY A 184 -0.17 -22.99 -1.49
C GLY A 184 -1.25 -23.92 -2.03
N ASP A 185 -1.76 -24.86 -1.24
CA ASP A 185 -2.91 -25.70 -1.58
C ASP A 185 -4.24 -24.92 -1.52
N ARG A 186 -4.32 -23.90 -0.67
CA ARG A 186 -5.53 -23.09 -0.41
C ARG A 186 -5.40 -21.65 -0.89
N VAL A 187 -4.22 -21.06 -0.82
CA VAL A 187 -3.96 -19.70 -1.29
C VAL A 187 -3.62 -19.74 -2.78
N LYS A 188 -4.39 -19.05 -3.61
CA LYS A 188 -4.17 -18.95 -5.05
C LYS A 188 -3.39 -17.71 -5.47
N HIS A 189 -3.64 -16.57 -4.84
CA HIS A 189 -3.09 -15.27 -5.24
C HIS A 189 -1.92 -14.88 -4.32
N TRP A 190 -0.76 -14.64 -4.92
CA TRP A 190 0.49 -14.37 -4.23
C TRP A 190 1.14 -13.11 -4.77
N ALA A 191 1.36 -12.12 -3.92
CA ALA A 191 2.23 -10.99 -4.22
C ALA A 191 3.57 -11.19 -3.52
N MET A 192 4.66 -10.98 -4.24
CA MET A 192 6.00 -11.11 -3.65
C MET A 192 6.26 -9.97 -2.68
N PHE A 193 5.95 -8.74 -3.09
CA PHE A 193 6.19 -7.52 -2.34
C PHE A 193 4.97 -6.62 -2.31
N ASN A 194 4.84 -5.85 -1.23
CA ASN A 194 4.09 -4.61 -1.21
C ASN A 194 5.06 -3.44 -1.39
N GLU A 195 4.86 -2.65 -2.43
CA GLU A 195 5.52 -1.36 -2.68
C GLU A 195 7.06 -1.39 -2.46
N PRO A 196 7.81 -2.22 -3.17
CA PRO A 196 9.24 -2.37 -2.93
C PRO A 196 10.02 -1.06 -3.09
N SER A 197 9.61 -0.18 -4.01
CA SER A 197 10.24 1.13 -4.19
C SER A 197 10.02 2.06 -2.99
N ILE A 198 8.83 2.07 -2.41
CA ILE A 198 8.50 2.89 -1.24
C ILE A 198 9.32 2.45 -0.04
N HIS A 199 9.39 1.14 0.21
CA HIS A 199 10.25 0.59 1.25
C HIS A 199 11.73 0.98 1.03
N ALA A 200 12.23 0.93 -0.21
CA ALA A 200 13.60 1.30 -0.52
C ALA A 200 13.84 2.82 -0.39
N ILE A 201 12.93 3.66 -0.89
CA ILE A 201 13.07 5.13 -0.81
C ILE A 201 13.04 5.59 0.65
N PHE A 202 12.01 5.21 1.40
CA PHE A 202 11.82 5.70 2.77
C PHE A 202 12.71 4.98 3.78
N GLY A 203 12.99 3.70 3.60
CA GLY A 203 13.79 2.91 4.54
C GLY A 203 15.32 2.94 4.27
N HIS A 204 15.73 3.14 3.02
CA HIS A 204 17.13 3.04 2.62
C HIS A 204 17.65 4.30 1.91
N GLY A 205 16.76 5.14 1.39
CA GLY A 205 17.11 6.37 0.69
C GLY A 205 17.12 7.59 1.60
N ILE A 206 16.04 7.84 2.34
CA ILE A 206 15.87 9.01 3.20
C ILE A 206 15.86 8.67 4.70
N GLY A 207 15.73 7.39 5.07
CA GLY A 207 15.81 6.93 6.46
C GLY A 207 14.59 7.25 7.33
N GLU A 208 13.46 7.57 6.72
CA GLU A 208 12.23 7.91 7.45
C GLU A 208 11.41 6.69 7.90
N HIS A 209 11.66 5.53 7.30
CA HIS A 209 11.11 4.24 7.70
C HIS A 209 12.22 3.27 8.11
N ALA A 210 11.84 2.16 8.74
CA ALA A 210 12.76 1.08 9.02
C ALA A 210 13.42 0.57 7.71
N PRO A 211 14.72 0.25 7.72
CA PRO A 211 15.63 0.19 8.85
C PRO A 211 16.32 1.54 9.22
N GLY A 212 15.95 2.66 8.62
CA GLY A 212 16.51 3.98 8.93
C GLY A 212 17.82 4.29 8.21
N LEU A 213 18.11 3.62 7.10
CA LEU A 213 19.29 3.88 6.27
C LEU A 213 19.03 5.04 5.31
N SER A 214 20.08 5.69 4.86
CA SER A 214 19.96 6.82 3.92
C SER A 214 21.04 6.77 2.84
N GLY A 215 20.75 7.46 1.74
CA GLY A 215 21.66 7.64 0.60
C GLY A 215 21.30 6.84 -0.63
N MET A 216 21.60 7.43 -1.78
CA MET A 216 21.29 6.86 -3.11
C MET A 216 21.86 5.44 -3.29
N PRO A 217 23.11 5.10 -2.90
CA PRO A 217 23.61 3.74 -3.08
C PRO A 217 22.81 2.68 -2.31
N ASN A 218 22.36 2.99 -1.09
CA ASN A 218 21.54 2.06 -0.29
C ASN A 218 20.15 1.85 -0.92
N MET A 219 19.52 2.92 -1.39
CA MET A 219 18.23 2.85 -2.07
C MET A 219 18.30 2.01 -3.34
N LEU A 220 19.31 2.27 -4.20
CA LEU A 220 19.48 1.54 -5.45
C LEU A 220 19.74 0.06 -5.23
N ALA A 221 20.60 -0.27 -4.25
CA ALA A 221 20.87 -1.64 -3.85
C ALA A 221 19.58 -2.33 -3.33
N ALA A 222 18.81 -1.64 -2.48
CA ALA A 222 17.56 -2.18 -1.95
C ALA A 222 16.53 -2.43 -3.06
N ILE A 223 16.32 -1.49 -3.99
CA ILE A 223 15.43 -1.68 -5.13
C ILE A 223 15.90 -2.89 -5.96
N HIS A 224 17.19 -2.93 -6.31
CA HIS A 224 17.74 -3.96 -7.17
C HIS A 224 17.62 -5.35 -6.54
N HIS A 225 17.98 -5.50 -5.28
CA HIS A 225 17.93 -6.81 -4.61
C HIS A 225 16.49 -7.25 -4.29
N GLN A 226 15.55 -6.34 -4.07
CA GLN A 226 14.12 -6.69 -3.99
C GLN A 226 13.59 -7.18 -5.35
N ASN A 227 13.95 -6.52 -6.46
CA ASN A 227 13.59 -6.98 -7.80
C ASN A 227 14.17 -8.38 -8.09
N LEU A 228 15.44 -8.60 -7.74
CA LEU A 228 16.10 -9.90 -7.90
C LEU A 228 15.43 -10.97 -7.03
N ALA A 229 15.11 -10.64 -5.78
CA ALA A 229 14.40 -11.50 -4.86
C ALA A 229 13.01 -11.89 -5.37
N GLN A 230 12.28 -10.92 -5.95
CA GLN A 230 10.99 -11.15 -6.59
C GLN A 230 11.09 -12.18 -7.72
N GLY A 231 12.05 -12.00 -8.63
CA GLY A 231 12.27 -12.94 -9.72
C GLY A 231 12.58 -14.36 -9.23
N ARG A 232 13.50 -14.51 -8.27
CA ARG A 232 13.87 -15.79 -7.65
C ARG A 232 12.69 -16.43 -6.90
N ALA A 233 11.93 -15.65 -6.15
CA ALA A 233 10.76 -16.16 -5.45
C ALA A 233 9.68 -16.65 -6.43
N MET A 234 9.39 -15.91 -7.51
CA MET A 234 8.44 -16.36 -8.54
C MET A 234 8.88 -17.66 -9.20
N GLN A 235 10.17 -17.81 -9.51
CA GLN A 235 10.74 -19.08 -10.03
C GLN A 235 10.56 -20.22 -9.02
N ALA A 236 10.87 -19.97 -7.75
CA ALA A 236 10.75 -20.96 -6.69
C ALA A 236 9.28 -21.39 -6.47
N LEU A 237 8.34 -20.46 -6.47
CA LEU A 237 6.91 -20.75 -6.29
C LEU A 237 6.35 -21.54 -7.46
N ARG A 238 6.70 -21.19 -8.71
CA ARG A 238 6.27 -21.98 -9.88
C ARG A 238 6.82 -23.37 -9.90
N ALA A 239 8.06 -23.57 -9.43
CA ALA A 239 8.66 -24.91 -9.29
C ALA A 239 8.02 -25.72 -8.16
N GLU A 240 7.60 -25.06 -7.07
CA GLU A 240 7.00 -25.71 -5.91
C GLU A 240 5.55 -26.15 -6.18
N ARG A 241 4.77 -25.32 -6.89
CA ARG A 241 3.35 -25.60 -7.10
C ARG A 241 2.80 -24.94 -8.37
N ALA A 242 2.16 -25.76 -9.19
CA ALA A 242 1.40 -25.28 -10.36
C ALA A 242 0.09 -24.59 -9.95
N GLY A 243 -0.37 -23.64 -10.75
CA GLY A 243 -1.67 -22.98 -10.63
C GLY A 243 -1.73 -21.84 -9.61
N LEU A 244 -0.59 -21.43 -9.04
CA LEU A 244 -0.51 -20.18 -8.29
C LEU A 244 -0.60 -18.98 -9.24
N GLN A 245 -1.32 -17.95 -8.82
CA GLN A 245 -1.40 -16.67 -9.51
C GLN A 245 -0.38 -15.71 -8.86
N LEU A 246 0.70 -15.43 -9.55
CA LEU A 246 1.83 -14.66 -9.03
C LEU A 246 1.80 -13.23 -9.56
N GLY A 247 1.88 -12.26 -8.67
CA GLY A 247 1.90 -10.85 -8.99
C GLY A 247 2.86 -10.04 -8.14
N THR A 248 2.85 -8.75 -8.39
CA THR A 248 3.53 -7.75 -7.56
C THR A 248 2.57 -6.64 -7.23
N ILE A 249 2.81 -5.92 -6.13
CA ILE A 249 2.00 -4.78 -5.73
C ILE A 249 2.90 -3.56 -5.68
N VAL A 250 2.51 -2.55 -6.45
CA VAL A 250 3.27 -1.32 -6.60
C VAL A 250 2.41 -0.09 -6.32
N ASN A 251 3.05 0.91 -5.78
CA ASN A 251 2.47 2.23 -5.59
C ASN A 251 2.56 2.98 -6.92
N VAL A 252 1.42 3.21 -7.59
CA VAL A 252 1.36 3.95 -8.86
C VAL A 252 0.52 5.19 -8.69
N GLN A 253 1.17 6.33 -8.80
CA GLN A 253 0.55 7.64 -8.61
C GLN A 253 1.03 8.56 -9.74
N PRO A 254 0.12 9.25 -10.44
CA PRO A 254 0.52 10.19 -11.47
C PRO A 254 1.50 11.24 -10.92
N ALA A 255 2.72 11.25 -11.44
CA ALA A 255 3.73 12.26 -11.13
C ALA A 255 3.57 13.44 -12.08
N ARG A 256 2.95 14.51 -11.59
CA ARG A 256 2.66 15.72 -12.37
C ARG A 256 3.73 16.78 -12.13
N PRO A 257 4.24 17.49 -13.13
CA PRO A 257 5.17 18.58 -12.90
C PRO A 257 4.49 19.72 -12.10
N SER A 258 5.21 20.30 -11.15
CA SER A 258 4.70 21.40 -10.32
C SER A 258 4.52 22.71 -11.07
N SER A 259 5.14 22.86 -12.23
CA SER A 259 5.00 24.00 -13.13
C SER A 259 5.32 23.60 -14.58
N ASP A 260 5.10 24.52 -15.52
CA ASP A 260 5.41 24.32 -16.95
C ASP A 260 6.92 24.40 -17.26
N ARG A 261 7.80 24.53 -16.26
CA ARG A 261 9.25 24.55 -16.45
C ARG A 261 9.75 23.19 -16.93
N ALA A 262 10.66 23.20 -17.88
CA ALA A 262 11.26 21.97 -18.40
C ALA A 262 11.99 21.14 -17.32
N GLU A 263 12.53 21.81 -16.28
CA GLU A 263 13.15 21.17 -15.13
C GLU A 263 12.14 20.34 -14.33
N ASP A 264 10.95 20.87 -14.07
CA ASP A 264 9.91 20.18 -13.31
C ASP A 264 9.33 19.00 -14.10
N HIS A 265 9.22 19.10 -15.42
CA HIS A 265 8.84 17.97 -16.29
C HIS A 265 9.87 16.83 -16.22
N ARG A 266 11.17 17.13 -16.31
CA ARG A 266 12.23 16.12 -16.18
C ARG A 266 12.27 15.52 -14.77
N ALA A 267 12.04 16.35 -13.75
CA ALA A 267 11.96 15.91 -12.37
C ALA A 267 10.79 14.94 -12.15
N ALA A 268 9.61 15.24 -12.69
CA ALA A 268 8.44 14.38 -12.61
C ALA A 268 8.68 13.02 -13.30
N GLU A 269 9.28 13.00 -14.48
CA GLU A 269 9.63 11.76 -15.17
C GLU A 269 10.66 10.93 -14.37
N ARG A 270 11.72 11.56 -13.85
CA ARG A 270 12.72 10.89 -13.05
C ARG A 270 12.14 10.35 -11.73
N PHE A 271 11.25 11.10 -11.11
CA PHE A 271 10.53 10.67 -9.91
C PHE A 271 9.66 9.44 -10.19
N ASP A 272 8.85 9.44 -11.24
CA ASP A 272 8.04 8.30 -11.68
C ASP A 272 8.90 7.05 -11.92
N CYS A 273 10.10 7.23 -12.49
CA CYS A 273 11.03 6.12 -12.67
C CYS A 273 11.41 5.45 -11.34
N PHE A 274 11.74 6.20 -10.30
CA PHE A 274 12.10 5.63 -9.01
C PHE A 274 10.89 5.19 -8.20
N TRP A 275 9.76 5.91 -8.31
CA TRP A 275 8.56 5.66 -7.52
C TRP A 275 7.88 4.33 -7.88
N SER A 276 7.77 4.00 -9.16
CA SER A 276 7.08 2.79 -9.61
C SER A 276 7.85 1.98 -10.66
N ARG A 277 8.42 2.64 -11.69
CA ARG A 277 8.92 1.96 -12.87
C ARG A 277 10.20 1.16 -12.62
N SER A 278 11.06 1.59 -11.69
CA SER A 278 12.26 0.81 -11.31
C SER A 278 11.95 -0.56 -10.71
N CYS A 279 10.70 -0.81 -10.32
CA CYS A 279 10.24 -2.13 -9.89
C CYS A 279 9.42 -2.86 -10.97
N LEU A 280 8.67 -2.12 -11.80
CA LEU A 280 7.85 -2.72 -12.86
C LEU A 280 8.62 -3.03 -14.14
N ASP A 281 9.46 -2.13 -14.61
CA ASP A 281 10.17 -2.32 -15.89
C ASP A 281 11.12 -3.54 -15.85
N PRO A 282 11.96 -3.77 -14.79
CA PRO A 282 12.77 -4.99 -14.72
C PRO A 282 11.94 -6.28 -14.72
N LEU A 283 10.80 -6.28 -14.04
CA LEU A 283 9.92 -7.43 -13.99
C LEU A 283 9.21 -7.70 -15.32
N LEU A 284 8.66 -6.66 -15.95
CA LEU A 284 7.75 -6.79 -17.09
C LEU A 284 8.43 -6.59 -18.45
N LYS A 285 9.58 -5.88 -18.49
CA LYS A 285 10.34 -5.57 -19.71
C LYS A 285 11.77 -6.12 -19.70
N GLY A 286 12.28 -6.58 -18.56
CA GLY A 286 13.66 -7.07 -18.44
C GLY A 286 14.72 -5.97 -18.49
N SER A 287 14.36 -4.72 -18.23
CA SER A 287 15.29 -3.58 -18.21
C SER A 287 14.85 -2.50 -17.23
N TYR A 288 15.78 -1.75 -16.65
CA TYR A 288 15.45 -0.53 -15.94
C TYR A 288 14.96 0.58 -16.89
N PRO A 289 14.15 1.55 -16.40
CA PRO A 289 13.73 2.71 -17.20
C PRO A 289 14.93 3.50 -17.71
N GLU A 290 14.91 3.86 -18.99
CA GLU A 290 16.03 4.55 -19.66
C GLU A 290 16.53 5.80 -18.91
N PRO A 291 15.67 6.69 -18.37
CA PRO A 291 16.14 7.89 -17.66
C PRO A 291 16.98 7.62 -16.40
N VAL A 292 16.92 6.40 -15.83
CA VAL A 292 17.61 6.05 -14.56
C VAL A 292 18.44 4.77 -14.65
N VAL A 293 18.55 4.13 -15.80
CA VAL A 293 19.27 2.86 -15.94
C VAL A 293 20.74 2.98 -15.52
N GLN A 294 21.37 4.12 -15.78
CA GLN A 294 22.78 4.37 -15.44
C GLN A 294 22.98 4.47 -13.91
N ASP A 295 21.98 4.91 -13.17
CA ASP A 295 22.05 4.95 -11.70
C ASP A 295 22.20 3.54 -11.11
N PHE A 296 21.62 2.52 -11.76
CA PHE A 296 21.69 1.12 -11.34
C PHE A 296 22.95 0.37 -11.81
N ALA A 297 23.77 0.96 -12.67
CA ALA A 297 24.90 0.26 -13.32
C ALA A 297 25.87 -0.40 -12.30
N ALA A 298 26.06 0.20 -11.14
CA ALA A 298 26.99 -0.31 -10.12
C ALA A 298 26.45 -1.52 -9.34
N VAL A 299 25.13 -1.80 -9.39
CA VAL A 299 24.50 -2.88 -8.61
C VAL A 299 24.03 -4.05 -9.49
N ILE A 300 23.91 -3.85 -10.80
CA ILE A 300 23.52 -4.90 -11.75
C ILE A 300 24.70 -5.86 -11.97
N ALA A 301 24.45 -7.15 -11.82
CA ALA A 301 25.39 -8.21 -12.21
C ALA A 301 24.83 -9.01 -13.40
N ASP A 302 25.71 -9.79 -14.03
CA ASP A 302 25.36 -10.63 -15.18
C ASP A 302 24.21 -11.59 -14.81
N GLY A 303 23.18 -11.63 -15.66
CA GLY A 303 22.01 -12.48 -15.49
C GLY A 303 20.91 -11.95 -14.57
N ASP A 304 21.11 -10.80 -13.88
CA ASP A 304 20.11 -10.26 -12.96
C ASP A 304 18.82 -9.88 -13.66
N LEU A 305 18.90 -9.11 -14.72
CA LEU A 305 17.73 -8.68 -15.48
C LEU A 305 16.94 -9.85 -16.05
N ALA A 306 17.62 -10.89 -16.52
CA ALA A 306 16.97 -12.12 -16.97
C ALA A 306 16.26 -12.86 -15.80
N THR A 307 16.83 -12.84 -14.60
CA THR A 307 16.21 -13.42 -13.40
C THR A 307 15.00 -12.59 -12.94
N MET A 308 15.09 -11.28 -12.99
CA MET A 308 13.99 -10.35 -12.63
C MET A 308 12.80 -10.44 -13.60
N HIS A 309 13.07 -10.63 -14.89
CA HIS A 309 12.04 -10.71 -15.92
C HIS A 309 11.25 -12.00 -15.80
N GLN A 310 10.10 -11.95 -15.18
CA GLN A 310 9.20 -13.07 -14.96
C GLN A 310 7.81 -12.76 -15.48
N PRO A 311 7.10 -13.76 -16.04
CA PRO A 311 5.68 -13.58 -16.34
C PRO A 311 4.91 -13.33 -15.04
N VAL A 312 3.96 -12.40 -15.07
CA VAL A 312 3.03 -12.14 -13.97
C VAL A 312 1.61 -12.51 -14.37
N ASP A 313 0.82 -12.97 -13.41
CA ASP A 313 -0.59 -13.28 -13.63
C ASP A 313 -1.49 -12.07 -13.36
N TYR A 314 -1.00 -11.10 -12.58
CA TYR A 314 -1.68 -9.84 -12.30
C TYR A 314 -0.71 -8.76 -11.81
N ILE A 315 -1.14 -7.49 -11.91
CA ILE A 315 -0.50 -6.33 -11.28
C ILE A 315 -1.44 -5.81 -10.20
N GLY A 316 -0.94 -5.69 -8.97
CA GLY A 316 -1.59 -4.96 -7.88
C GLY A 316 -1.18 -3.49 -7.92
N LEU A 317 -2.15 -2.61 -7.89
CA LEU A 317 -1.96 -1.17 -7.83
C LEU A 317 -2.44 -0.62 -6.50
N ASN A 318 -1.55 0.06 -5.78
CA ASN A 318 -1.92 0.90 -4.64
C ASN A 318 -2.00 2.35 -5.11
N TYR A 319 -3.14 3.00 -4.85
CA TYR A 319 -3.37 4.39 -5.22
C TYR A 319 -3.99 5.17 -4.07
N TYR A 320 -3.43 6.35 -3.78
CA TYR A 320 -3.96 7.25 -2.75
C TYR A 320 -4.17 8.67 -3.26
N ALA A 321 -3.24 9.19 -4.06
CA ALA A 321 -3.25 10.58 -4.53
C ALA A 321 -2.31 10.76 -5.72
N PRO A 322 -2.51 11.73 -6.62
CA PRO A 322 -1.46 12.17 -7.53
C PRO A 322 -0.39 12.96 -6.78
N MET A 323 0.77 13.08 -7.38
CA MET A 323 1.89 13.80 -6.80
C MET A 323 2.30 14.96 -7.72
N TRP A 324 2.52 16.14 -7.15
CA TRP A 324 3.14 17.26 -7.85
C TRP A 324 4.63 17.27 -7.53
N ILE A 325 5.44 17.22 -8.57
CA ILE A 325 6.90 17.05 -8.45
C ILE A 325 7.60 18.27 -9.01
N ALA A 326 8.55 18.78 -8.24
CA ALA A 326 9.42 19.89 -8.59
C ALA A 326 10.87 19.43 -8.77
N ASP A 327 11.62 20.16 -9.57
CA ASP A 327 13.07 20.09 -9.60
C ASP A 327 13.65 20.44 -8.24
N ALA A 328 14.40 19.51 -7.69
CA ALA A 328 14.97 19.61 -6.33
C ALA A 328 16.39 19.00 -6.33
N PRO A 329 17.41 19.71 -6.85
CA PRO A 329 18.75 19.16 -7.07
C PRO A 329 19.45 18.66 -5.81
N GLN A 330 19.01 19.12 -4.61
CA GLN A 330 19.58 18.70 -3.33
C GLN A 330 18.85 17.48 -2.73
N SER A 331 17.75 17.03 -3.32
CA SER A 331 17.04 15.83 -2.88
C SER A 331 17.73 14.56 -3.36
N LEU A 332 17.27 13.41 -2.84
CA LEU A 332 17.88 12.10 -3.07
C LEU A 332 18.14 11.80 -4.56
N PHE A 333 17.19 12.14 -5.43
CA PHE A 333 17.29 11.88 -6.88
C PHE A 333 16.99 13.10 -7.76
N GLY A 334 17.24 14.30 -7.23
CA GLY A 334 17.11 15.56 -7.98
C GLY A 334 15.66 16.01 -8.23
N ALA A 335 14.70 15.34 -7.62
CA ALA A 335 13.26 15.58 -7.74
C ALA A 335 12.57 15.34 -6.41
N TRP A 336 11.58 16.15 -6.05
CA TRP A 336 10.83 15.97 -4.81
C TRP A 336 9.43 16.57 -4.89
N PHE A 337 8.63 16.29 -3.88
CA PHE A 337 7.28 16.83 -3.77
C PHE A 337 7.28 18.36 -3.85
N GLY A 338 6.51 18.89 -4.77
CA GLY A 338 6.28 20.31 -4.98
C GLY A 338 4.95 20.78 -4.44
N ALA A 339 4.58 22.00 -4.78
CA ALA A 339 3.34 22.60 -4.32
C ALA A 339 2.12 21.96 -5.01
N VAL A 340 1.15 21.58 -4.20
CA VAL A 340 -0.17 21.15 -4.66
C VAL A 340 -0.98 22.39 -5.08
N PRO A 341 -1.78 22.36 -6.17
CA PRO A 341 -2.61 23.47 -6.59
C PRO A 341 -3.51 23.98 -5.46
N GLN A 342 -3.62 25.31 -5.35
CA GLN A 342 -4.42 25.93 -4.30
C GLN A 342 -5.90 25.51 -4.40
N GLY A 343 -6.50 25.18 -3.28
CA GLY A 343 -7.91 24.76 -3.19
C GLY A 343 -8.14 23.26 -3.41
N THR A 344 -7.08 22.48 -3.67
CA THR A 344 -7.21 21.02 -3.73
C THR A 344 -7.61 20.46 -2.35
N PRO A 345 -8.68 19.64 -2.25
CA PRO A 345 -9.03 18.98 -1.01
C PRO A 345 -7.89 18.03 -0.56
N LEU A 346 -7.63 18.00 0.75
CA LEU A 346 -6.58 17.15 1.32
C LEU A 346 -7.17 16.18 2.35
N THR A 347 -6.54 15.00 2.45
CA THR A 347 -6.76 14.06 3.54
C THR A 347 -6.07 14.53 4.83
N ALA A 348 -6.29 13.86 5.96
CA ALA A 348 -5.56 14.15 7.20
C ALA A 348 -4.05 13.82 7.12
N MET A 349 -3.60 13.07 6.10
CA MET A 349 -2.17 12.92 5.76
C MET A 349 -1.62 14.13 4.99
N GLY A 350 -2.46 15.07 4.58
CA GLY A 350 -2.08 16.15 3.68
C GLY A 350 -2.00 15.72 2.20
N TRP A 351 -2.49 14.53 1.87
CA TRP A 351 -2.48 14.03 0.50
C TRP A 351 -3.66 14.61 -0.29
N PRO A 352 -3.44 15.02 -1.56
CA PRO A 352 -4.51 15.50 -2.43
C PRO A 352 -5.60 14.46 -2.66
N VAL A 353 -6.85 14.88 -2.68
CA VAL A 353 -8.00 14.03 -3.03
C VAL A 353 -8.29 14.22 -4.51
N ASP A 354 -7.98 13.23 -5.32
CA ASP A 354 -8.22 13.25 -6.78
C ASP A 354 -8.53 11.83 -7.28
N ALA A 355 -9.81 11.54 -7.40
CA ALA A 355 -10.26 10.24 -7.91
C ALA A 355 -9.89 10.03 -9.39
N GLY A 356 -9.85 11.09 -10.20
CA GLY A 356 -9.44 11.04 -11.61
C GLY A 356 -8.02 10.50 -11.80
N GLY A 357 -7.14 10.76 -10.84
CA GLY A 357 -5.78 10.21 -10.83
C GLY A 357 -5.74 8.68 -10.75
N LEU A 358 -6.73 8.02 -10.14
CA LEU A 358 -6.84 6.56 -10.18
C LEU A 358 -7.14 6.05 -11.59
N THR A 359 -8.07 6.71 -12.30
CA THR A 359 -8.35 6.39 -13.70
C THR A 359 -7.10 6.56 -14.58
N GLU A 360 -6.39 7.68 -14.40
CA GLU A 360 -5.13 7.99 -15.07
C GLU A 360 -4.08 6.90 -14.83
N ALA A 361 -3.82 6.52 -13.57
CA ALA A 361 -2.86 5.49 -13.19
C ALA A 361 -3.20 4.11 -13.79
N LEU A 362 -4.46 3.71 -13.77
CA LEU A 362 -4.92 2.44 -14.35
C LEU A 362 -4.75 2.40 -15.87
N ILE A 363 -5.09 3.48 -16.57
CA ILE A 363 -4.91 3.61 -18.02
C ILE A 363 -3.40 3.63 -18.37
N ASP A 364 -2.58 4.34 -17.60
CA ASP A 364 -1.14 4.40 -17.82
C ASP A 364 -0.48 3.02 -17.66
N LEU A 365 -0.85 2.25 -16.64
CA LEU A 365 -0.37 0.88 -16.46
C LEU A 365 -0.68 0.02 -17.69
N ARG A 366 -1.93 0.03 -18.17
CA ARG A 366 -2.30 -0.71 -19.38
C ARG A 366 -1.49 -0.26 -20.59
N ASN A 367 -1.34 1.05 -20.79
CA ASN A 367 -0.61 1.59 -21.94
C ASN A 367 0.88 1.23 -21.91
N ARG A 368 1.50 1.16 -20.73
CA ARG A 368 2.93 0.85 -20.55
C ARG A 368 3.24 -0.64 -20.60
N TYR A 369 2.32 -1.49 -20.06
CA TYR A 369 2.61 -2.90 -19.80
C TYR A 369 1.63 -3.88 -20.48
N GLY A 370 0.71 -3.37 -21.30
CA GLY A 370 -0.26 -4.19 -22.03
C GLY A 370 -1.45 -4.59 -21.17
N ASP A 371 -2.25 -5.51 -21.72
CA ASP A 371 -3.53 -5.94 -21.18
C ASP A 371 -3.40 -6.97 -20.03
N GLN A 372 -2.57 -6.69 -19.04
CA GLN A 372 -2.49 -7.52 -17.84
C GLN A 372 -3.74 -7.35 -16.96
N PRO A 373 -4.20 -8.40 -16.25
CA PRO A 373 -5.18 -8.22 -15.18
C PRO A 373 -4.63 -7.26 -14.10
N ILE A 374 -5.40 -6.24 -13.76
CA ILE A 374 -5.03 -5.26 -12.72
C ILE A 374 -6.04 -5.36 -11.59
N TYR A 375 -5.54 -5.26 -10.35
CA TYR A 375 -6.35 -5.11 -9.15
C TYR A 375 -5.92 -3.85 -8.42
N VAL A 376 -6.88 -3.01 -8.00
CA VAL A 376 -6.60 -2.00 -6.99
C VAL A 376 -6.44 -2.74 -5.67
N THR A 377 -5.21 -2.89 -5.20
CA THR A 377 -4.87 -3.66 -4.01
C THR A 377 -4.86 -2.83 -2.73
N GLU A 378 -4.78 -1.51 -2.87
CA GLU A 378 -5.03 -0.55 -1.80
C GLU A 378 -5.59 0.75 -2.39
N ASN A 379 -6.69 1.21 -1.81
CA ASN A 379 -7.18 2.56 -1.96
C ASN A 379 -7.94 2.95 -0.69
N GLY A 380 -7.69 4.14 -0.16
CA GLY A 380 -8.30 4.62 1.08
C GLY A 380 -7.77 5.98 1.48
N ALA A 381 -8.33 6.52 2.55
CA ALA A 381 -7.95 7.80 3.09
C ALA A 381 -8.11 7.82 4.60
N CYS A 382 -7.32 8.63 5.30
CA CYS A 382 -7.56 8.93 6.70
C CYS A 382 -8.19 10.32 6.85
N TYR A 383 -9.17 10.40 7.73
CA TYR A 383 -9.85 11.63 8.13
C TYR A 383 -10.12 11.59 9.63
N ASP A 384 -10.42 12.75 10.21
CA ASP A 384 -10.94 12.81 11.56
C ASP A 384 -12.32 12.16 11.60
N GLU A 385 -12.61 11.43 12.66
CA GLU A 385 -13.83 10.65 12.81
C GLU A 385 -14.69 11.21 13.93
N MET A 386 -16.00 11.12 13.77
CA MET A 386 -16.95 11.50 14.81
C MET A 386 -17.54 10.25 15.45
N ILE A 387 -17.29 10.08 16.75
CA ILE A 387 -17.95 9.05 17.55
C ILE A 387 -19.20 9.64 18.18
N THR A 388 -20.36 9.10 17.85
CA THR A 388 -21.66 9.55 18.37
C THR A 388 -21.89 9.07 19.79
N VAL A 389 -22.91 9.64 20.46
CA VAL A 389 -23.24 9.29 21.87
C VAL A 389 -23.60 7.81 22.04
N ASP A 390 -24.20 7.19 21.05
CA ASP A 390 -24.52 5.76 21.00
C ASP A 390 -23.34 4.88 20.55
N GLY A 391 -22.18 5.48 20.28
CA GLY A 391 -20.94 4.81 19.93
C GLY A 391 -20.79 4.42 18.47
N ALA A 392 -21.65 4.91 17.58
CA ALA A 392 -21.45 4.76 16.15
C ALA A 392 -20.28 5.65 15.66
N VAL A 393 -19.57 5.23 14.62
CA VAL A 393 -18.44 5.98 14.06
C VAL A 393 -18.82 6.47 12.67
N GLN A 394 -18.94 7.80 12.55
CA GLN A 394 -19.29 8.48 11.33
C GLN A 394 -18.04 9.03 10.65
N ASP A 395 -17.85 8.68 9.37
CA ASP A 395 -16.69 9.05 8.56
C ASP A 395 -17.09 9.41 7.12
N GLU A 396 -18.02 10.34 7.00
CA GLU A 396 -18.66 10.73 5.74
C GLU A 396 -17.65 11.21 4.66
N GLN A 397 -16.55 11.83 5.08
CA GLN A 397 -15.49 12.22 4.15
C GLN A 397 -14.82 10.98 3.51
N ARG A 398 -14.63 9.89 4.27
CA ARG A 398 -14.12 8.63 3.71
C ARG A 398 -15.17 7.96 2.82
N VAL A 399 -16.45 8.02 3.17
CA VAL A 399 -17.53 7.54 2.29
C VAL A 399 -17.49 8.28 0.95
N ALA A 400 -17.38 9.61 0.96
CA ALA A 400 -17.28 10.41 -0.26
C ALA A 400 -16.02 10.03 -1.07
N TYR A 401 -14.87 9.93 -0.42
CA TYR A 401 -13.62 9.50 -1.05
C TYR A 401 -13.77 8.15 -1.76
N LEU A 402 -14.28 7.13 -1.06
CA LEU A 402 -14.45 5.78 -1.61
C LEU A 402 -15.46 5.77 -2.76
N ARG A 403 -16.58 6.48 -2.64
CA ARG A 403 -17.58 6.61 -3.70
C ARG A 403 -16.95 7.16 -4.98
N ASP A 404 -16.19 8.24 -4.88
CA ASP A 404 -15.61 8.91 -6.04
C ASP A 404 -14.48 8.07 -6.67
N HIS A 405 -13.67 7.35 -5.87
CA HIS A 405 -12.63 6.45 -6.38
C HIS A 405 -13.20 5.17 -6.99
N ILE A 406 -14.30 4.63 -6.46
CA ILE A 406 -15.01 3.50 -7.08
C ILE A 406 -15.63 3.92 -8.42
N ALA A 407 -16.16 5.14 -8.53
CA ALA A 407 -16.61 5.70 -9.81
C ALA A 407 -15.44 5.84 -10.81
N ALA A 408 -14.28 6.31 -10.36
CA ALA A 408 -13.07 6.39 -11.18
C ALA A 408 -12.58 5.00 -11.66
N ALA A 409 -12.72 3.97 -10.83
CA ALA A 409 -12.43 2.59 -11.23
C ALA A 409 -13.37 2.10 -12.35
N ARG A 410 -14.66 2.46 -12.30
CA ARG A 410 -15.63 2.19 -13.40
C ARG A 410 -15.22 2.91 -14.69
N GLN A 411 -14.75 4.15 -14.60
CA GLN A 411 -14.25 4.88 -15.77
C GLN A 411 -13.04 4.20 -16.43
N ALA A 412 -12.12 3.64 -15.62
CA ALA A 412 -11.01 2.86 -16.16
C ALA A 412 -11.47 1.58 -16.85
N LEU A 413 -12.48 0.88 -16.31
CA LEU A 413 -13.13 -0.26 -16.99
C LEU A 413 -13.73 0.15 -18.31
N ALA A 414 -14.49 1.24 -18.34
CA ALA A 414 -15.09 1.79 -19.58
C ALA A 414 -14.03 2.16 -20.63
N ALA A 415 -12.84 2.61 -20.17
CA ALA A 415 -11.68 2.87 -21.04
C ALA A 415 -10.96 1.58 -21.49
N GLY A 416 -11.43 0.38 -21.13
CA GLY A 416 -10.91 -0.91 -21.56
C GLY A 416 -9.77 -1.48 -20.69
N VAL A 417 -9.55 -0.96 -19.48
CA VAL A 417 -8.61 -1.55 -18.53
C VAL A 417 -9.17 -2.88 -18.03
N LYS A 418 -8.36 -3.93 -17.97
CA LYS A 418 -8.74 -5.22 -17.38
C LYS A 418 -8.69 -5.17 -15.86
N LEU A 419 -9.47 -4.26 -15.27
CA LEU A 419 -9.59 -4.16 -13.81
C LEU A 419 -10.47 -5.31 -13.29
N ARG A 420 -9.95 -6.09 -12.33
CA ARG A 420 -10.57 -7.32 -11.84
C ARG A 420 -10.97 -7.28 -10.38
N GLY A 421 -10.57 -6.27 -9.64
CA GLY A 421 -10.95 -6.15 -8.23
C GLY A 421 -10.49 -4.84 -7.60
N TYR A 422 -11.06 -4.60 -6.43
CA TYR A 422 -10.79 -3.42 -5.62
C TYR A 422 -10.75 -3.81 -4.14
N PHE A 423 -9.63 -3.50 -3.49
CA PHE A 423 -9.38 -3.74 -2.07
C PHE A 423 -9.24 -2.41 -1.35
N VAL A 424 -10.01 -2.21 -0.29
CA VAL A 424 -9.88 -1.03 0.54
C VAL A 424 -8.65 -1.12 1.44
N TRP A 425 -7.92 -0.03 1.57
CA TRP A 425 -6.95 0.16 2.63
C TRP A 425 -7.56 1.08 3.71
N SER A 426 -7.84 0.57 4.87
CA SER A 426 -7.60 -0.76 5.41
C SER A 426 -8.88 -1.33 6.04
N LEU A 427 -8.93 -2.63 6.31
CA LEU A 427 -10.04 -3.20 7.08
C LEU A 427 -10.14 -2.54 8.45
N LEU A 428 -9.04 -2.49 9.20
CA LEU A 428 -8.94 -1.99 10.56
C LEU A 428 -8.12 -0.68 10.61
N ASP A 429 -8.47 0.24 11.52
CA ASP A 429 -7.49 1.21 11.98
C ASP A 429 -6.30 0.45 12.54
N ASN A 430 -5.08 0.89 12.22
CA ASN A 430 -3.90 0.11 12.53
C ASN A 430 -2.69 1.00 12.86
N PHE A 431 -1.51 0.39 13.03
CA PHE A 431 -0.25 1.10 13.19
C PHE A 431 0.21 1.68 11.85
N GLU A 432 0.06 3.00 11.66
CA GLU A 432 0.42 3.71 10.42
C GLU A 432 1.89 4.14 10.43
N TRP A 433 2.78 3.17 10.48
CA TRP A 433 4.23 3.33 10.36
C TRP A 433 4.77 4.41 11.33
N ARG A 434 5.49 5.43 10.82
CA ARG A 434 6.01 6.51 11.68
C ARG A 434 4.92 7.44 12.25
N GLU A 435 3.71 7.43 11.71
CA GLU A 435 2.57 8.16 12.27
C GLU A 435 1.94 7.44 13.49
N GLY A 436 2.36 6.21 13.78
CA GLY A 436 1.83 5.41 14.86
C GLY A 436 0.32 5.22 14.74
N TYR A 437 -0.42 5.45 15.80
CA TYR A 437 -1.88 5.32 15.80
C TYR A 437 -2.63 6.63 15.53
N SER A 438 -1.91 7.69 15.16
CA SER A 438 -2.51 9.01 14.93
C SER A 438 -3.26 9.15 13.59
N ARG A 439 -3.07 8.18 12.67
CA ARG A 439 -3.71 8.18 11.34
C ARG A 439 -4.55 6.91 11.17
N ARG A 440 -5.84 7.10 10.88
CA ARG A 440 -6.84 6.04 10.87
C ARG A 440 -7.37 5.83 9.46
N PHE A 441 -6.88 4.76 8.80
CA PHE A 441 -7.32 4.39 7.45
C PHE A 441 -8.43 3.33 7.45
N GLY A 442 -8.64 2.64 8.57
CA GLY A 442 -9.59 1.55 8.65
C GLY A 442 -11.02 1.95 8.32
N VAL A 443 -11.75 1.06 7.69
CA VAL A 443 -13.22 1.14 7.60
C VAL A 443 -13.90 0.59 8.85
N VAL A 444 -13.12 -0.06 9.71
CA VAL A 444 -13.49 -0.46 11.06
C VAL A 444 -12.63 0.30 12.07
N HIS A 445 -13.27 1.03 12.96
CA HIS A 445 -12.60 1.73 14.06
C HIS A 445 -12.07 0.71 15.09
N VAL A 446 -10.82 0.89 15.51
CA VAL A 446 -10.19 0.15 16.60
C VAL A 446 -9.93 1.12 17.76
N ASP A 447 -10.55 0.86 18.90
CA ASP A 447 -10.17 1.50 20.15
C ASP A 447 -8.89 0.83 20.67
N PHE A 448 -7.75 1.47 20.51
CA PHE A 448 -6.45 0.90 20.87
C PHE A 448 -6.24 0.68 22.37
N THR A 449 -7.15 1.16 23.23
CA THR A 449 -7.12 0.89 24.68
C THR A 449 -7.85 -0.42 25.01
N THR A 450 -9.03 -0.62 24.41
CA THR A 450 -9.91 -1.77 24.69
C THR A 450 -9.85 -2.83 23.61
N LEU A 451 -9.27 -2.52 22.48
CA LEU A 451 -9.23 -3.33 21.26
C LEU A 451 -10.62 -3.65 20.69
N LYS A 452 -11.63 -2.85 21.05
CA LYS A 452 -12.97 -2.98 20.49
C LYS A 452 -12.97 -2.56 19.03
N ARG A 453 -13.64 -3.36 18.18
CA ARG A 453 -13.90 -3.07 16.77
C ARG A 453 -15.29 -2.47 16.63
N THR A 454 -15.41 -1.37 15.87
CA THR A 454 -16.68 -0.73 15.54
C THR A 454 -16.71 -0.39 14.04
N PRO A 455 -17.53 -1.07 13.22
CA PRO A 455 -17.70 -0.71 11.82
C PRO A 455 -18.11 0.76 11.67
N LYS A 456 -17.51 1.44 10.68
CA LYS A 456 -17.78 2.86 10.39
C LYS A 456 -18.85 3.02 9.29
N SER A 457 -19.30 4.24 9.01
CA SER A 457 -20.20 4.53 7.88
C SER A 457 -19.60 4.04 6.55
N SER A 458 -18.29 4.19 6.38
CA SER A 458 -17.58 3.70 5.19
C SER A 458 -17.59 2.18 5.03
N PHE A 459 -17.60 1.41 6.13
CA PHE A 459 -17.78 -0.03 6.08
C PHE A 459 -19.17 -0.40 5.52
N ALA A 460 -20.23 0.24 6.03
CA ALA A 460 -21.59 0.02 5.56
C ALA A 460 -21.74 0.40 4.06
N TYR A 461 -21.10 1.49 3.64
CA TYR A 461 -21.05 1.88 2.24
C TYR A 461 -20.42 0.80 1.35
N LEU A 462 -19.23 0.29 1.73
CA LEU A 462 -18.57 -0.78 0.97
C LEU A 462 -19.39 -2.07 0.96
N ALA A 463 -20.01 -2.45 2.09
CA ALA A 463 -20.90 -3.60 2.15
C ALA A 463 -22.08 -3.49 1.17
N SER A 464 -22.56 -2.28 0.89
CA SER A 464 -23.58 -2.09 -0.15
C SER A 464 -23.05 -2.31 -1.58
N GLN A 465 -21.75 -2.01 -1.82
CA GLN A 465 -21.14 -2.24 -3.13
C GLN A 465 -20.90 -3.72 -3.42
N THR A 466 -20.55 -4.52 -2.40
CA THR A 466 -20.32 -5.97 -2.55
C THR A 466 -21.59 -6.75 -2.90
N GLN A 467 -22.78 -6.20 -2.60
CA GLN A 467 -24.08 -6.86 -2.86
C GLN A 467 -24.62 -6.59 -4.27
N HIS A 468 -24.07 -5.63 -5.00
CA HIS A 468 -24.53 -5.19 -6.31
C HIS A 468 -23.54 -5.51 -7.45
N GLY A 469 -22.47 -6.27 -7.14
CA GLY A 469 -21.44 -6.72 -8.08
C GLY A 469 -21.64 -8.13 -8.58
#